data_c7ae7354bb5ee39c37ab5e7fc54f243f
#
_entry.id   c7ae7354bb5ee39c37ab5e7fc54f243f
#
_cell.length_a   1.000
_cell.length_b   1.000
_cell.length_c   1.000
_cell.angle_alpha   90.00
_cell.angle_beta   90.00
_cell.angle_gamma   90.00
#
_symmetry.space_group_name_H-M   'P 1'
#
loop_
_entity.id
_entity.type
_entity.pdbx_description
1 polymer ?
#
loop_
_entity_poly.entity_id
_entity_poly.type
_entity_poly.pdbx_seq_one_letter_code
_entity_poly.pdbx_strand_id
1 'polypeptide(L)'
;MQLRNAAALETIFAIKGNFAQGGSPPKKVLSGIEVAPFKDNADAASCISADFEMGWGWRSRERDAADSMGEKERRNVPLILGLLDEYSIPITWATVGHLFLESCTRSSAGLAHPSMPRPLPDGTWSGDWYAHDPCSNVRKAPFWYAPDLIQQIMECRIPHEVATHSFSHVNCTAPYSTPEVVRRELDSCIDVMKPFGLRPRSLVFPRNRAEYSHLPLLASAGIVVVRHRERQNGIRLSYPERTPEGVYKIYESMNLRIARHYDYLQKVKIFIQKAMDRHAVYSLWFHPSDPTEWFDPQLRAILQYIDCERRRGRLWVATMQDLAAYCEAREQFDLTTQRGENSLTLSFRSSLDICRYGTPEISLLIPAPSKPSSAWLELLNGEKIPANARAVPDGSLRLMINVPTTAKALQLTF
;
A
#
# COMPACT_ATOMS: atom_id res chain seq x y z
N MET A 1 2.33 -8.90 36.79
CA MET A 1 2.64 -10.27 36.38
C MET A 1 1.57 -10.88 35.47
N GLN A 2 0.28 -10.73 35.75
CA GLN A 2 -0.82 -11.23 34.91
C GLN A 2 -0.91 -10.61 33.49
N LEU A 3 -0.57 -9.33 33.31
CA LEU A 3 -0.63 -8.65 32.00
C LEU A 3 0.47 -9.08 31.02
N ARG A 4 1.68 -9.48 31.52
CA ARG A 4 2.72 -10.06 30.69
C ARG A 4 2.33 -11.47 30.16
N ASN A 5 1.54 -12.20 30.92
CA ASN A 5 1.03 -13.50 30.52
C ASN A 5 -0.06 -13.40 29.45
N ALA A 6 -0.90 -12.36 29.45
CA ALA A 6 -1.91 -12.15 28.41
C ALA A 6 -1.30 -11.76 27.07
N ALA A 7 -0.32 -10.86 27.04
CA ALA A 7 0.42 -10.52 25.83
C ALA A 7 1.22 -11.70 25.26
N ALA A 8 1.83 -12.52 26.15
CA ALA A 8 2.50 -13.75 25.74
C ALA A 8 1.51 -14.80 25.21
N LEU A 9 0.31 -14.90 25.77
CA LEU A 9 -0.75 -15.79 25.30
C LEU A 9 -1.31 -15.33 23.94
N GLU A 10 -1.56 -14.05 23.74
CA GLU A 10 -1.97 -13.54 22.42
C GLU A 10 -0.87 -13.69 21.39
N THR A 11 0.39 -13.51 21.75
CA THR A 11 1.55 -13.78 20.89
C THR A 11 1.64 -15.28 20.58
N ILE A 12 1.40 -16.15 21.55
CA ILE A 12 1.33 -17.62 21.36
C ILE A 12 0.10 -18.00 20.51
N PHE A 13 -1.03 -17.35 20.67
CA PHE A 13 -2.19 -17.51 19.79
C PHE A 13 -1.89 -17.07 18.36
N ALA A 14 -1.15 -15.98 18.17
CA ALA A 14 -0.64 -15.56 16.85
C ALA A 14 0.39 -16.55 16.27
N ILE A 15 1.18 -17.19 17.11
CA ILE A 15 2.19 -18.22 16.72
C ILE A 15 1.54 -19.57 16.42
N LYS A 16 0.59 -20.02 17.23
CA LYS A 16 -0.18 -21.25 17.01
C LYS A 16 -1.41 -21.03 16.15
N GLY A 17 -1.76 -19.76 15.92
CA GLY A 17 -3.00 -19.38 15.32
C GLY A 17 -3.01 -19.59 13.82
N ASN A 18 -4.09 -19.92 13.39
CA ASN A 18 -4.69 -20.04 12.10
C ASN A 18 -4.17 -19.02 11.07
N PHE A 19 -2.91 -19.22 10.62
CA PHE A 19 -2.50 -18.61 9.37
C PHE A 19 -3.21 -19.35 8.25
N ALA A 20 -4.16 -18.71 7.64
CA ALA A 20 -4.83 -19.22 6.45
C ALA A 20 -3.78 -19.52 5.36
N GLN A 21 -4.06 -20.52 4.54
CA GLN A 21 -3.24 -20.79 3.38
C GLN A 21 -3.33 -19.60 2.42
N GLY A 22 -2.23 -18.92 2.19
CA GLY A 22 -2.08 -17.85 1.21
C GLY A 22 -1.59 -18.37 -0.13
N GLY A 23 -1.79 -17.61 -1.19
CA GLY A 23 -1.19 -17.86 -2.49
C GLY A 23 0.32 -17.63 -2.42
N SER A 24 1.10 -18.56 -3.00
CA SER A 24 2.53 -18.36 -3.26
C SER A 24 2.72 -17.63 -4.58
N PRO A 25 3.85 -16.92 -4.78
CA PRO A 25 4.15 -16.30 -6.07
C PRO A 25 4.25 -17.36 -7.15
N PRO A 26 3.60 -17.17 -8.33
CA PRO A 26 3.77 -18.07 -9.44
C PRO A 26 5.23 -18.04 -9.90
N LYS A 27 5.85 -19.20 -10.14
CA LYS A 27 7.19 -19.24 -10.71
C LYS A 27 7.14 -18.70 -12.14
N LYS A 28 8.02 -17.74 -12.46
CA LYS A 28 8.15 -17.19 -13.83
C LYS A 28 9.60 -17.34 -14.29
N VAL A 29 9.77 -18.13 -15.33
CA VAL A 29 11.07 -18.36 -15.99
C VAL A 29 10.89 -18.13 -17.49
N LEU A 30 11.69 -17.25 -18.06
CA LEU A 30 11.68 -16.85 -19.47
C LEU A 30 13.06 -17.14 -20.06
N SER A 31 13.13 -17.97 -21.08
CA SER A 31 14.40 -18.34 -21.74
C SER A 31 15.51 -18.78 -20.75
N GLY A 32 15.15 -19.46 -19.65
CA GLY A 32 16.08 -19.89 -18.61
C GLY A 32 16.45 -18.81 -17.57
N ILE A 33 15.90 -17.61 -17.68
CA ILE A 33 16.04 -16.50 -16.73
C ILE A 33 14.83 -16.47 -15.80
N GLU A 34 15.08 -16.48 -14.50
CA GLU A 34 14.02 -16.36 -13.51
C GLU A 34 13.67 -14.89 -13.27
N VAL A 35 12.38 -14.57 -13.23
CA VAL A 35 11.89 -13.26 -12.81
C VAL A 35 11.51 -13.36 -11.33
N ALA A 36 12.22 -12.63 -10.48
CA ALA A 36 12.04 -12.69 -9.03
C ALA A 36 10.60 -12.33 -8.61
N PRO A 37 10.06 -12.97 -7.58
CA PRO A 37 8.69 -12.68 -7.10
C PRO A 37 8.57 -11.29 -6.51
N PHE A 38 9.62 -10.77 -5.89
CA PHE A 38 9.71 -9.43 -5.31
C PHE A 38 10.96 -8.69 -5.79
N LYS A 39 10.91 -7.37 -5.73
CA LYS A 39 12.05 -6.52 -6.12
C LYS A 39 13.28 -6.88 -5.29
N ASP A 40 14.44 -6.80 -5.92
CA ASP A 40 15.75 -7.16 -5.36
C ASP A 40 15.86 -8.61 -4.89
N ASN A 41 14.99 -9.48 -5.39
CA ASN A 41 14.90 -10.89 -4.98
C ASN A 41 14.70 -11.04 -3.45
N ALA A 42 13.98 -10.12 -2.83
CA ALA A 42 13.67 -10.19 -1.42
C ALA A 42 12.83 -11.43 -1.08
N ASP A 43 13.01 -11.96 0.13
CA ASP A 43 12.27 -13.14 0.61
C ASP A 43 10.78 -12.84 0.78
N ALA A 44 10.43 -11.57 1.13
CA ALA A 44 9.07 -11.10 1.31
C ALA A 44 8.95 -9.61 0.95
N ALA A 45 7.71 -9.11 0.86
CA ALA A 45 7.45 -7.69 0.85
C ALA A 45 6.73 -7.22 2.11
N SER A 46 6.98 -5.97 2.52
CA SER A 46 6.24 -5.28 3.58
C SER A 46 5.50 -4.09 3.00
N CYS A 47 4.20 -4.02 3.29
CA CYS A 47 3.34 -2.90 2.92
C CYS A 47 2.72 -2.32 4.18
N ILE A 48 2.93 -1.03 4.41
CA ILE A 48 2.33 -0.31 5.53
C ILE A 48 1.31 0.68 4.99
N SER A 49 0.13 0.76 5.63
CA SER A 49 -0.87 1.77 5.29
C SER A 49 -1.40 2.48 6.54
N ALA A 50 -1.64 3.77 6.41
CA ALA A 50 -2.28 4.59 7.44
C ALA A 50 -3.68 4.99 6.96
N ASP A 51 -4.71 4.70 7.75
CA ASP A 51 -6.07 5.14 7.49
C ASP A 51 -6.20 6.57 8.02
N PHE A 52 -6.09 7.55 7.09
CA PHE A 52 -6.10 8.97 7.39
C PHE A 52 -7.51 9.52 7.22
N GLU A 53 -8.22 9.62 8.34
CA GLU A 53 -9.67 9.80 8.37
C GLU A 53 -10.09 11.08 9.09
N MET A 54 -9.32 11.57 10.05
CA MET A 54 -9.67 12.70 10.92
C MET A 54 -11.05 12.51 11.58
N GLY A 55 -11.87 13.55 11.64
CA GLY A 55 -13.25 13.45 12.15
C GLY A 55 -14.17 12.54 11.32
N TRP A 56 -13.86 12.31 10.04
CA TRP A 56 -14.70 11.53 9.12
C TRP A 56 -14.84 10.06 9.50
N GLY A 57 -13.78 9.42 9.94
CA GLY A 57 -13.83 8.02 10.40
C GLY A 57 -14.62 7.84 11.69
N TRP A 58 -14.79 8.90 12.46
CA TRP A 58 -15.38 8.87 13.79
C TRP A 58 -16.71 9.60 13.90
N ARG A 59 -17.27 10.11 12.80
CA ARG A 59 -18.51 10.91 12.77
C ARG A 59 -19.74 10.20 13.32
N SER A 60 -19.73 8.88 13.47
CA SER A 60 -20.81 8.14 14.14
C SER A 60 -20.82 8.33 15.66
N ARG A 61 -19.82 9.02 16.20
CA ARG A 61 -19.72 9.41 17.62
C ARG A 61 -20.24 10.82 17.82
N GLU A 62 -20.34 11.24 19.08
CA GLU A 62 -20.55 12.64 19.44
C GLU A 62 -19.48 13.52 18.77
N ARG A 63 -19.85 14.75 18.42
CA ARG A 63 -18.98 15.69 17.70
C ARG A 63 -17.62 15.88 18.38
N ASP A 64 -17.62 16.11 19.71
CA ASP A 64 -16.39 16.33 20.47
C ASP A 64 -15.46 15.12 20.44
N ALA A 65 -16.03 13.91 20.42
CA ALA A 65 -15.25 12.68 20.29
C ALA A 65 -14.63 12.55 18.90
N ALA A 66 -15.35 12.93 17.84
CA ALA A 66 -14.80 12.95 16.47
C ALA A 66 -13.72 14.04 16.33
N ASP A 67 -13.94 15.23 16.85
CA ASP A 67 -12.97 16.32 16.84
C ASP A 67 -11.68 15.93 17.60
N SER A 68 -11.79 15.25 18.75
CA SER A 68 -10.65 14.75 19.52
C SER A 68 -9.80 13.75 18.72
N MET A 69 -10.41 12.91 17.86
CA MET A 69 -9.66 12.00 17.01
C MET A 69 -8.96 12.74 15.88
N GLY A 70 -9.62 13.71 15.26
CA GLY A 70 -9.01 14.57 14.25
C GLY A 70 -7.85 15.41 14.82
N GLU A 71 -7.96 15.90 16.06
CA GLU A 71 -6.87 16.59 16.74
C GLU A 71 -5.64 15.70 16.93
N LYS A 72 -5.84 14.45 17.35
CA LYS A 72 -4.75 13.47 17.50
C LYS A 72 -4.07 13.18 16.16
N GLU A 73 -4.83 12.96 15.10
CA GLU A 73 -4.26 12.74 13.76
C GLU A 73 -3.45 13.94 13.30
N ARG A 74 -3.97 15.16 13.47
CA ARG A 74 -3.25 16.38 13.11
C ARG A 74 -1.93 16.54 13.86
N ARG A 75 -1.86 16.12 15.11
CA ARG A 75 -0.63 16.12 15.91
C ARG A 75 0.33 15.00 15.51
N ASN A 76 -0.20 13.80 15.22
CA ASN A 76 0.63 12.64 14.98
C ASN A 76 1.16 12.53 13.53
N VAL A 77 0.45 13.08 12.53
CA VAL A 77 0.90 12.99 11.14
C VAL A 77 2.33 13.52 10.95
N PRO A 78 2.70 14.74 11.40
CA PRO A 78 4.08 15.22 11.27
C PRO A 78 5.11 14.34 11.99
N LEU A 79 4.76 13.80 13.17
CA LEU A 79 5.62 12.87 13.91
C LEU A 79 5.85 11.58 13.12
N ILE A 80 4.79 11.00 12.56
CA ILE A 80 4.87 9.78 11.74
C ILE A 80 5.74 10.04 10.51
N LEU A 81 5.54 11.15 9.82
CA LEU A 81 6.34 11.52 8.64
C LEU A 81 7.84 11.63 8.99
N GLY A 82 8.17 12.24 10.13
CA GLY A 82 9.55 12.30 10.62
C GLY A 82 10.16 10.91 10.86
N LEU A 83 9.40 9.98 11.44
CA LEU A 83 9.85 8.60 11.63
C LEU A 83 10.04 7.86 10.29
N LEU A 84 9.10 8.02 9.36
CA LEU A 84 9.18 7.39 8.04
C LEU A 84 10.40 7.89 7.26
N ASP A 85 10.69 9.18 7.34
CA ASP A 85 11.89 9.77 6.74
C ASP A 85 13.18 9.28 7.42
N GLU A 86 13.21 9.17 8.75
CA GLU A 86 14.36 8.65 9.50
C GLU A 86 14.76 7.25 9.02
N TYR A 87 13.80 6.37 8.84
CA TYR A 87 14.04 4.98 8.40
C TYR A 87 13.92 4.77 6.89
N SER A 88 13.63 5.82 6.10
CA SER A 88 13.43 5.73 4.65
C SER A 88 12.40 4.67 4.25
N ILE A 89 11.25 4.68 4.91
CA ILE A 89 10.15 3.72 4.70
C ILE A 89 8.97 4.41 4.03
N PRO A 90 8.65 4.09 2.76
CA PRO A 90 7.41 4.55 2.12
C PRO A 90 6.20 3.81 2.70
N ILE A 91 5.06 4.51 2.79
CA ILE A 91 3.78 3.91 3.15
C ILE A 91 2.66 4.40 2.24
N THR A 92 1.50 3.74 2.31
CA THR A 92 0.26 4.16 1.65
C THR A 92 -0.62 4.93 2.63
N TRP A 93 -0.92 6.19 2.35
CA TRP A 93 -1.87 7.01 3.11
C TRP A 93 -3.27 6.85 2.50
N ALA A 94 -4.10 6.01 3.10
CA ALA A 94 -5.49 5.83 2.71
C ALA A 94 -6.31 7.02 3.21
N THR A 95 -6.51 8.01 2.35
CA THR A 95 -7.01 9.33 2.70
C THR A 95 -8.48 9.49 2.35
N VAL A 96 -9.28 9.93 3.31
CA VAL A 96 -10.67 10.34 3.07
C VAL A 96 -10.69 11.56 2.15
N GLY A 97 -11.40 11.48 1.03
CA GLY A 97 -11.35 12.49 -0.04
C GLY A 97 -11.77 13.88 0.42
N HIS A 98 -12.71 13.99 1.36
CA HIS A 98 -13.12 15.29 1.90
C HIS A 98 -11.96 16.08 2.54
N LEU A 99 -10.92 15.41 3.03
CA LEU A 99 -9.76 16.05 3.66
C LEU A 99 -8.94 16.91 2.71
N PHE A 100 -9.07 16.71 1.39
CA PHE A 100 -8.43 17.53 0.37
C PHE A 100 -9.07 18.92 0.22
N LEU A 101 -10.32 19.10 0.68
CA LEU A 101 -11.01 20.36 0.56
C LEU A 101 -10.44 21.41 1.51
N GLU A 102 -10.28 22.63 1.04
CA GLU A 102 -9.99 23.78 1.91
C GLU A 102 -11.24 24.27 2.64
N SER A 103 -12.39 24.11 2.00
CA SER A 103 -13.70 24.52 2.53
C SER A 103 -14.84 23.85 1.78
N CYS A 104 -16.00 23.78 2.39
CA CYS A 104 -17.27 23.54 1.73
C CYS A 104 -18.38 24.37 2.36
N THR A 105 -19.52 24.45 1.69
CA THR A 105 -20.69 25.23 2.16
C THR A 105 -21.97 24.41 2.02
N ARG A 106 -22.95 24.71 2.87
CA ARG A 106 -24.29 24.15 2.72
C ARG A 106 -25.03 24.82 1.57
N SER A 107 -25.91 24.07 0.92
CA SER A 107 -26.84 24.63 -0.03
C SER A 107 -27.84 25.59 0.65
N SER A 108 -28.63 26.32 -0.18
CA SER A 108 -29.73 27.16 0.33
C SER A 108 -30.79 26.38 1.13
N ALA A 109 -30.90 25.06 0.89
CA ALA A 109 -31.76 24.14 1.65
C ALA A 109 -31.07 23.59 2.93
N GLY A 110 -29.88 24.06 3.28
CA GLY A 110 -29.14 23.64 4.47
C GLY A 110 -28.43 22.29 4.33
N LEU A 111 -28.40 21.67 3.15
CA LEU A 111 -27.77 20.37 2.93
C LEU A 111 -26.28 20.52 2.61
N ALA A 112 -25.46 19.72 3.26
CA ALA A 112 -24.08 19.52 2.86
C ALA A 112 -24.00 18.58 1.65
N HIS A 113 -23.11 18.87 0.70
CA HIS A 113 -22.90 18.05 -0.50
C HIS A 113 -24.20 17.56 -1.17
N PRO A 114 -25.09 18.48 -1.63
CA PRO A 114 -26.43 18.11 -2.13
C PRO A 114 -26.41 17.22 -3.38
N SER A 115 -25.31 17.24 -4.14
CA SER A 115 -25.12 16.41 -5.34
C SER A 115 -24.62 14.99 -5.04
N MET A 116 -24.25 14.72 -3.78
CA MET A 116 -23.79 13.40 -3.38
C MET A 116 -24.97 12.50 -3.00
N PRO A 117 -25.07 11.27 -3.53
CA PRO A 117 -26.08 10.32 -3.09
C PRO A 117 -25.85 9.93 -1.63
N ARG A 118 -26.91 9.57 -0.93
CA ARG A 118 -26.88 9.17 0.48
C ARG A 118 -26.83 7.65 0.56
N PRO A 119 -25.85 7.06 1.29
CA PRO A 119 -25.90 5.64 1.61
C PRO A 119 -27.09 5.33 2.52
N LEU A 120 -27.54 4.08 2.53
CA LEU A 120 -28.54 3.63 3.49
C LEU A 120 -27.93 3.53 4.90
N PRO A 121 -28.75 3.70 5.95
CA PRO A 121 -28.31 3.50 7.33
C PRO A 121 -27.72 2.12 7.55
N ASP A 122 -26.56 2.02 8.20
CA ASP A 122 -25.84 0.75 8.42
C ASP A 122 -25.83 0.29 9.89
N GLY A 123 -26.75 0.83 10.70
CA GLY A 123 -26.85 0.56 12.13
C GLY A 123 -25.87 1.35 13.00
N THR A 124 -24.87 2.01 12.40
CA THR A 124 -23.94 2.89 13.11
C THR A 124 -24.22 4.37 12.83
N TRP A 125 -25.08 4.65 11.87
CA TRP A 125 -25.46 5.98 11.43
C TRP A 125 -26.95 6.04 11.10
N SER A 126 -27.59 7.13 11.44
CA SER A 126 -28.98 7.48 11.09
C SER A 126 -29.07 8.94 10.65
N GLY A 127 -30.06 9.27 9.82
CA GLY A 127 -30.25 10.62 9.30
C GLY A 127 -29.38 10.91 8.07
N ASP A 128 -29.13 12.20 7.80
CA ASP A 128 -28.32 12.60 6.66
C ASP A 128 -26.85 12.26 6.88
N TRP A 129 -26.26 11.58 5.87
CA TRP A 129 -24.87 11.10 5.93
C TRP A 129 -23.85 12.21 6.17
N TYR A 130 -24.14 13.42 5.70
CA TYR A 130 -23.28 14.60 5.83
C TYR A 130 -23.69 15.54 6.95
N ALA A 131 -24.59 15.15 7.86
CA ALA A 131 -25.09 16.02 8.92
C ALA A 131 -23.98 16.59 9.81
N HIS A 132 -22.92 15.81 10.08
CA HIS A 132 -21.79 16.22 10.93
C HIS A 132 -20.70 17.00 10.18
N ASP A 133 -20.81 17.13 8.86
CA ASP A 133 -19.91 18.02 8.14
C ASP A 133 -20.07 19.46 8.66
N PRO A 134 -18.99 20.07 9.16
CA PRO A 134 -19.06 21.46 9.64
C PRO A 134 -19.43 22.45 8.56
N CYS A 135 -19.28 22.10 7.26
CA CYS A 135 -19.45 23.00 6.13
C CYS A 135 -18.79 24.35 6.38
N SER A 136 -17.49 24.30 6.58
CA SER A 136 -16.66 25.43 7.00
C SER A 136 -15.34 25.44 6.21
N ASN A 137 -14.24 25.68 6.86
CA ASN A 137 -12.91 25.67 6.27
C ASN A 137 -11.85 25.12 7.25
N VAL A 138 -10.65 24.84 6.75
CA VAL A 138 -9.54 24.31 7.53
C VAL A 138 -9.20 25.16 8.77
N ARG A 139 -9.35 26.49 8.72
CA ARG A 139 -9.04 27.37 9.86
C ARG A 139 -10.04 27.24 11.01
N LYS A 140 -11.34 27.06 10.68
CA LYS A 140 -12.43 26.99 11.66
C LYS A 140 -12.74 25.58 12.12
N ALA A 141 -12.47 24.58 11.27
CA ALA A 141 -12.75 23.19 11.53
C ALA A 141 -11.55 22.30 11.13
N PRO A 142 -10.36 22.50 11.73
CA PRO A 142 -9.12 21.84 11.32
C PRO A 142 -9.13 20.33 11.50
N PHE A 143 -10.12 19.78 12.16
CA PHE A 143 -10.25 18.34 12.41
C PHE A 143 -11.10 17.62 11.34
N TRP A 144 -11.59 18.37 10.34
CA TRP A 144 -12.45 17.87 9.24
C TRP A 144 -11.89 18.17 7.85
N TYR A 145 -10.87 19.00 7.77
CA TYR A 145 -10.15 19.41 6.55
C TYR A 145 -8.66 19.33 6.82
N ALA A 146 -7.88 18.80 5.88
CA ALA A 146 -6.44 18.62 6.09
C ALA A 146 -5.61 18.78 4.79
N PRO A 147 -5.91 19.75 3.88
CA PRO A 147 -5.12 19.92 2.67
C PRO A 147 -3.64 20.23 2.98
N ASP A 148 -3.37 20.91 4.08
CA ASP A 148 -2.05 21.22 4.61
C ASP A 148 -1.26 19.97 5.05
N LEU A 149 -1.90 19.00 5.68
CA LEU A 149 -1.24 17.73 6.05
C LEU A 149 -1.01 16.85 4.83
N ILE A 150 -1.94 16.84 3.87
CA ILE A 150 -1.77 16.14 2.59
C ILE A 150 -0.57 16.71 1.84
N GLN A 151 -0.42 18.04 1.81
CA GLN A 151 0.75 18.67 1.21
C GLN A 151 2.05 18.24 1.92
N GLN A 152 2.07 18.18 3.26
CA GLN A 152 3.22 17.68 4.01
C GLN A 152 3.56 16.22 3.67
N ILE A 153 2.55 15.35 3.50
CA ILE A 153 2.74 13.96 3.07
C ILE A 153 3.41 13.91 1.69
N MET A 154 2.99 14.76 0.77
CA MET A 154 3.53 14.81 -0.60
C MET A 154 4.94 15.39 -0.67
N GLU A 155 5.29 16.30 0.24
CA GLU A 155 6.60 16.97 0.32
C GLU A 155 7.64 16.19 1.12
N CYS A 156 7.29 15.03 1.68
CA CYS A 156 8.23 14.18 2.38
C CYS A 156 9.41 13.78 1.50
N ARG A 157 10.58 13.66 2.12
CA ARG A 157 11.81 13.22 1.45
C ARG A 157 11.65 11.83 0.82
N ILE A 158 10.93 10.95 1.51
CA ILE A 158 10.59 9.63 0.98
C ILE A 158 9.21 9.71 0.33
N PRO A 159 9.09 9.37 -0.97
CA PRO A 159 7.82 9.40 -1.66
C PRO A 159 6.82 8.42 -1.03
N HIS A 160 5.69 8.93 -0.58
CA HIS A 160 4.57 8.14 -0.09
C HIS A 160 3.50 8.01 -1.18
N GLU A 161 2.69 6.97 -1.08
CA GLU A 161 1.48 6.86 -1.86
C GLU A 161 0.32 7.54 -1.13
N VAL A 162 -0.45 8.36 -1.85
CA VAL A 162 -1.74 8.88 -1.38
C VAL A 162 -2.85 8.11 -2.08
N ALA A 163 -3.46 7.18 -1.37
CA ALA A 163 -4.56 6.34 -1.81
C ALA A 163 -5.91 6.93 -1.40
N THR A 164 -7.01 6.40 -1.94
CA THR A 164 -8.35 6.80 -1.49
C THR A 164 -8.89 5.90 -0.37
N HIS A 165 -9.64 6.53 0.55
CA HIS A 165 -10.44 5.87 1.58
C HIS A 165 -11.92 6.24 1.44
N SER A 166 -12.41 6.34 0.18
CA SER A 166 -13.64 6.99 -0.29
C SER A 166 -13.70 8.49 0.03
N PHE A 167 -14.67 9.20 -0.55
CA PHE A 167 -14.78 10.65 -0.34
C PHE A 167 -15.23 11.01 1.06
N SER A 168 -16.20 10.29 1.59
CA SER A 168 -16.84 10.58 2.87
C SER A 168 -16.85 9.41 3.85
N HIS A 169 -15.95 8.44 3.67
CA HIS A 169 -15.82 7.25 4.52
C HIS A 169 -17.11 6.40 4.58
N VAL A 170 -17.77 6.17 3.43
CA VAL A 170 -18.99 5.34 3.36
C VAL A 170 -18.71 3.86 3.58
N ASN A 171 -19.70 3.14 4.10
CA ASN A 171 -19.66 1.68 4.09
C ASN A 171 -19.98 1.18 2.68
N CYS A 172 -18.95 0.74 1.94
CA CYS A 172 -19.06 0.35 0.53
C CYS A 172 -19.74 -0.99 0.29
N THR A 173 -20.38 -1.63 1.28
CA THR A 173 -21.03 -2.95 1.11
C THR A 173 -22.53 -2.82 0.86
N ALA A 174 -23.11 -3.78 0.11
CA ALA A 174 -24.54 -3.92 0.00
C ALA A 174 -25.17 -4.32 1.37
N PRO A 175 -26.39 -3.88 1.68
CA PRO A 175 -27.25 -2.99 0.89
C PRO A 175 -26.98 -1.50 1.15
N TYR A 176 -25.96 -1.13 1.95
CA TYR A 176 -25.74 0.25 2.44
C TYR A 176 -25.34 1.21 1.34
N SER A 177 -24.47 0.77 0.43
CA SER A 177 -24.04 1.56 -0.73
C SER A 177 -24.38 0.84 -2.03
N THR A 178 -25.13 1.55 -2.90
CA THR A 178 -25.35 1.12 -4.28
C THR A 178 -24.10 1.37 -5.13
N PRO A 179 -23.96 0.75 -6.32
CA PRO A 179 -22.87 1.07 -7.27
C PRO A 179 -22.79 2.56 -7.60
N GLU A 180 -23.94 3.27 -7.62
CA GLU A 180 -23.98 4.72 -7.87
C GLU A 180 -23.31 5.51 -6.73
N VAL A 181 -23.60 5.16 -5.46
CA VAL A 181 -22.95 5.78 -4.29
C VAL A 181 -21.44 5.59 -4.38
N VAL A 182 -20.98 4.35 -4.61
CA VAL A 182 -19.54 4.05 -4.69
C VAL A 182 -18.89 4.79 -5.85
N ARG A 183 -19.55 4.87 -7.02
CA ARG A 183 -19.06 5.63 -8.17
C ARG A 183 -18.87 7.09 -7.82
N ARG A 184 -19.88 7.75 -7.24
CA ARG A 184 -19.81 9.16 -6.88
C ARG A 184 -18.77 9.46 -5.82
N GLU A 185 -18.59 8.55 -4.85
CA GLU A 185 -17.49 8.63 -3.87
C GLU A 185 -16.11 8.61 -4.55
N LEU A 186 -15.92 7.71 -5.54
CA LEU A 186 -14.66 7.63 -6.29
C LEU A 186 -14.44 8.84 -7.21
N ASP A 187 -15.47 9.25 -7.96
CA ASP A 187 -15.39 10.41 -8.85
C ASP A 187 -15.03 11.67 -8.05
N SER A 188 -15.68 11.84 -6.89
CA SER A 188 -15.36 12.97 -6.00
C SER A 188 -13.92 12.90 -5.44
N CYS A 189 -13.39 11.71 -5.14
CA CYS A 189 -11.98 11.56 -4.77
C CYS A 189 -11.06 11.98 -5.91
N ILE A 190 -11.34 11.52 -7.14
CA ILE A 190 -10.54 11.88 -8.32
C ILE A 190 -10.56 13.40 -8.52
N ASP A 191 -11.72 14.04 -8.40
CA ASP A 191 -11.89 15.48 -8.60
C ASP A 191 -11.09 16.29 -7.56
N VAL A 192 -11.16 15.92 -6.26
CA VAL A 192 -10.46 16.67 -5.19
C VAL A 192 -8.96 16.40 -5.14
N MET A 193 -8.50 15.23 -5.64
CA MET A 193 -7.08 14.88 -5.72
C MET A 193 -6.38 15.52 -6.93
N LYS A 194 -7.12 15.80 -8.01
CA LYS A 194 -6.59 16.36 -9.26
C LYS A 194 -5.83 17.68 -9.10
N PRO A 195 -6.29 18.67 -8.31
CA PRO A 195 -5.55 19.92 -8.09
C PRO A 195 -4.17 19.71 -7.43
N PHE A 196 -4.01 18.60 -6.69
CA PHE A 196 -2.74 18.19 -6.08
C PHE A 196 -1.85 17.40 -7.06
N GLY A 197 -2.24 17.23 -8.33
CA GLY A 197 -1.52 16.39 -9.28
C GLY A 197 -1.64 14.88 -9.00
N LEU A 198 -2.52 14.49 -8.10
CA LEU A 198 -2.74 13.11 -7.68
C LEU A 198 -3.88 12.44 -8.44
N ARG A 199 -3.76 11.13 -8.60
CA ARG A 199 -4.85 10.26 -9.05
C ARG A 199 -4.80 8.98 -8.23
N PRO A 200 -5.87 8.58 -7.54
CA PRO A 200 -5.85 7.38 -6.70
C PRO A 200 -5.67 6.13 -7.57
N ARG A 201 -4.72 5.29 -7.18
CA ARG A 201 -4.46 3.97 -7.78
C ARG A 201 -4.84 2.84 -6.82
N SER A 202 -4.83 3.13 -5.54
CA SER A 202 -5.18 2.21 -4.48
C SER A 202 -6.42 2.67 -3.74
N LEU A 203 -7.22 1.71 -3.30
CA LEU A 203 -8.36 1.95 -2.43
C LEU A 203 -8.26 1.07 -1.20
N VAL A 204 -8.45 1.68 -0.05
CA VAL A 204 -8.73 0.99 1.20
C VAL A 204 -10.21 1.18 1.51
N PHE A 205 -10.93 0.07 1.63
CA PHE A 205 -12.35 0.15 1.95
C PHE A 205 -12.57 0.64 3.38
N PRO A 206 -13.41 1.67 3.61
CA PRO A 206 -13.79 2.09 4.96
C PRO A 206 -14.24 0.91 5.82
N ARG A 207 -13.79 0.89 7.09
CA ARG A 207 -14.07 -0.20 8.05
C ARG A 207 -13.56 -1.58 7.61
N ASN A 208 -12.67 -1.64 6.63
CA ASN A 208 -12.21 -2.88 6.00
C ASN A 208 -13.36 -3.77 5.48
N ARG A 209 -14.45 -3.16 4.99
CA ARG A 209 -15.60 -3.85 4.43
C ARG A 209 -15.58 -3.76 2.91
N ALA A 210 -15.08 -4.80 2.26
CA ALA A 210 -15.02 -4.90 0.82
C ALA A 210 -16.29 -5.51 0.23
N GLU A 211 -16.74 -4.98 -0.90
CA GLU A 211 -17.79 -5.55 -1.74
C GLU A 211 -17.23 -5.81 -3.13
N TYR A 212 -17.10 -7.09 -3.47
CA TYR A 212 -16.46 -7.51 -4.72
C TYR A 212 -17.28 -7.23 -5.97
N SER A 213 -18.59 -7.08 -5.85
CA SER A 213 -19.46 -6.65 -6.95
C SER A 213 -19.09 -5.25 -7.49
N HIS A 214 -18.32 -4.46 -6.71
CA HIS A 214 -17.82 -3.14 -7.14
C HIS A 214 -16.49 -3.20 -7.89
N LEU A 215 -15.81 -4.34 -7.99
CA LEU A 215 -14.49 -4.42 -8.65
C LEU A 215 -14.49 -3.91 -10.10
N PRO A 216 -15.47 -4.22 -10.97
CA PRO A 216 -15.51 -3.66 -12.32
C PRO A 216 -15.54 -2.12 -12.31
N LEU A 217 -16.28 -1.54 -11.38
CA LEU A 217 -16.38 -0.09 -11.21
C LEU A 217 -15.04 0.49 -10.74
N LEU A 218 -14.38 -0.14 -9.74
CA LEU A 218 -13.05 0.28 -9.26
C LEU A 218 -12.02 0.23 -10.39
N ALA A 219 -11.98 -0.86 -11.15
CA ALA A 219 -11.09 -1.01 -12.30
C ALA A 219 -11.30 0.09 -13.35
N SER A 220 -12.58 0.42 -13.67
CA SER A 220 -12.92 1.48 -14.61
C SER A 220 -12.51 2.88 -14.13
N ALA A 221 -12.52 3.12 -12.82
CA ALA A 221 -12.05 4.36 -12.19
C ALA A 221 -10.51 4.47 -12.14
N GLY A 222 -9.79 3.39 -12.51
CA GLY A 222 -8.33 3.34 -12.54
C GLY A 222 -7.69 2.84 -11.24
N ILE A 223 -8.47 2.29 -10.32
CA ILE A 223 -7.95 1.60 -9.14
C ILE A 223 -7.29 0.29 -9.59
N VAL A 224 -6.06 0.05 -9.15
CA VAL A 224 -5.27 -1.12 -9.50
C VAL A 224 -5.10 -2.10 -8.33
N VAL A 225 -5.32 -1.63 -7.10
CA VAL A 225 -5.14 -2.46 -5.91
C VAL A 225 -6.06 -2.04 -4.77
N VAL A 226 -6.48 -3.02 -3.99
CA VAL A 226 -7.28 -2.82 -2.77
C VAL A 226 -6.65 -3.55 -1.58
N ARG A 227 -6.76 -2.96 -0.38
CA ARG A 227 -6.50 -3.67 0.87
C ARG A 227 -7.73 -4.51 1.21
N HIS A 228 -7.50 -5.80 1.45
CA HIS A 228 -8.55 -6.77 1.77
C HIS A 228 -8.36 -7.38 3.16
N ARG A 229 -9.46 -7.52 3.89
CA ARG A 229 -9.49 -8.23 5.17
C ARG A 229 -10.18 -9.59 5.02
N GLU A 230 -9.44 -10.65 5.27
CA GLU A 230 -10.02 -11.99 5.44
C GLU A 230 -10.58 -12.14 6.86
N ARG A 231 -11.86 -12.50 6.99
CA ARG A 231 -12.51 -12.57 8.31
C ARG A 231 -12.73 -14.01 8.80
N GLN A 232 -12.79 -14.97 7.89
CA GLN A 232 -13.31 -16.31 8.21
C GLN A 232 -12.22 -17.34 8.48
N ASN A 233 -11.01 -17.16 7.94
CA ASN A 233 -9.98 -18.20 7.90
C ASN A 233 -8.68 -17.84 8.64
N GLY A 234 -8.70 -16.82 9.50
CA GLY A 234 -7.51 -16.37 10.23
C GLY A 234 -6.66 -15.35 9.45
N ILE A 235 -5.39 -15.21 9.85
CA ILE A 235 -4.46 -14.25 9.25
C ILE A 235 -3.93 -14.82 7.94
N ARG A 236 -4.11 -14.09 6.84
CA ARG A 236 -3.65 -14.50 5.52
C ARG A 236 -2.37 -13.75 5.14
N LEU A 237 -1.25 -14.48 5.10
CA LEU A 237 -0.03 -14.04 4.45
C LEU A 237 -0.01 -14.63 3.04
N SER A 238 -0.08 -13.78 2.03
CA SER A 238 -0.25 -14.18 0.64
C SER A 238 0.56 -13.27 -0.28
N TYR A 239 0.97 -13.81 -1.42
CA TYR A 239 1.35 -12.99 -2.57
C TYR A 239 0.13 -12.18 -3.04
N PRO A 240 0.28 -10.99 -3.64
CA PRO A 240 -0.85 -10.21 -4.16
C PRO A 240 -1.68 -11.02 -5.15
N GLU A 241 -2.99 -11.05 -4.96
CA GLU A 241 -3.93 -11.83 -5.78
C GLU A 241 -4.58 -10.92 -6.82
N ARG A 242 -4.42 -11.25 -8.10
CA ARG A 242 -5.05 -10.52 -9.20
C ARG A 242 -6.47 -11.02 -9.44
N THR A 243 -7.44 -10.11 -9.44
CA THR A 243 -8.83 -10.43 -9.77
C THR A 243 -9.04 -10.47 -11.31
N PRO A 244 -10.14 -11.07 -11.79
CA PRO A 244 -10.48 -11.05 -13.22
C PRO A 244 -10.57 -9.65 -13.82
N GLU A 245 -10.98 -8.65 -13.02
CA GLU A 245 -11.09 -7.24 -13.42
C GLU A 245 -9.73 -6.53 -13.48
N GLY A 246 -8.64 -7.21 -13.11
CA GLY A 246 -7.29 -6.65 -13.11
C GLY A 246 -6.97 -5.78 -11.90
N VAL A 247 -7.70 -5.93 -10.81
CA VAL A 247 -7.43 -5.28 -9.51
C VAL A 247 -6.70 -6.26 -8.61
N TYR A 248 -5.60 -5.83 -7.99
CA TYR A 248 -4.87 -6.66 -7.03
C TYR A 248 -5.50 -6.57 -5.64
N LYS A 249 -5.51 -7.68 -4.90
CA LYS A 249 -5.85 -7.74 -3.47
C LYS A 249 -4.58 -7.93 -2.66
N ILE A 250 -4.34 -7.05 -1.69
CA ILE A 250 -3.33 -7.21 -0.65
C ILE A 250 -4.07 -7.52 0.65
N TYR A 251 -3.78 -8.69 1.24
CA TYR A 251 -4.42 -9.11 2.47
C TYR A 251 -3.79 -8.42 3.67
N GLU A 252 -4.61 -7.80 4.53
CA GLU A 252 -4.12 -7.27 5.79
C GLU A 252 -3.61 -8.41 6.69
N SER A 253 -2.43 -8.26 7.23
CA SER A 253 -1.85 -9.22 8.16
C SER A 253 -2.06 -8.80 9.60
N MET A 254 -1.98 -7.49 9.87
CA MET A 254 -2.02 -6.96 11.21
C MET A 254 -2.50 -5.51 11.23
N ASN A 255 -3.35 -5.19 12.20
CA ASN A 255 -3.59 -3.80 12.58
C ASN A 255 -2.73 -3.44 13.80
N LEU A 256 -2.15 -2.26 13.77
CA LEU A 256 -1.46 -1.69 14.89
C LEU A 256 -2.46 -0.80 15.65
N ARG A 257 -2.92 -1.28 16.80
CA ARG A 257 -3.65 -0.46 17.77
C ARG A 257 -2.73 -0.25 18.95
N ILE A 258 -2.08 0.90 18.97
CA ILE A 258 -1.05 1.17 19.95
C ILE A 258 -1.65 1.15 21.35
N ALA A 259 -1.26 0.15 22.12
CA ALA A 259 -1.63 0.00 23.51
C ALA A 259 -0.37 -0.14 24.38
N ARG A 260 -0.39 0.48 25.54
CA ARG A 260 0.75 0.57 26.47
C ARG A 260 1.35 -0.77 26.88
N HIS A 261 0.55 -1.81 26.94
CA HIS A 261 0.93 -3.11 27.51
C HIS A 261 1.11 -4.22 26.47
N TYR A 262 1.04 -3.91 25.16
CA TYR A 262 1.12 -4.90 24.11
C TYR A 262 2.50 -4.90 23.43
N ASP A 263 3.10 -6.05 23.25
CA ASP A 263 4.38 -6.20 22.52
C ASP A 263 4.13 -6.38 21.02
N TYR A 264 3.85 -5.26 20.33
CA TYR A 264 3.64 -5.25 18.88
C TYR A 264 4.90 -5.62 18.11
N LEU A 265 6.09 -5.25 18.60
CA LEU A 265 7.35 -5.54 17.91
C LEU A 265 7.58 -7.04 17.79
N GLN A 266 7.34 -7.79 18.86
CA GLN A 266 7.50 -9.25 18.80
C GLN A 266 6.53 -9.90 17.81
N LYS A 267 5.28 -9.42 17.76
CA LYS A 267 4.29 -9.89 16.79
C LYS A 267 4.70 -9.57 15.35
N VAL A 268 5.18 -8.36 15.09
CA VAL A 268 5.71 -7.94 13.79
C VAL A 268 6.85 -8.83 13.33
N LYS A 269 7.82 -9.12 14.21
CA LYS A 269 8.96 -10.02 13.92
C LYS A 269 8.48 -11.40 13.47
N ILE A 270 7.53 -11.98 14.20
CA ILE A 270 6.97 -13.31 13.88
C ILE A 270 6.26 -13.27 12.52
N PHE A 271 5.46 -12.24 12.26
CA PHE A 271 4.68 -12.16 11.02
C PHE A 271 5.57 -11.92 9.80
N ILE A 272 6.58 -11.07 9.93
CA ILE A 272 7.57 -10.84 8.86
C ILE A 272 8.36 -12.11 8.58
N GLN A 273 8.82 -12.83 9.62
CA GLN A 273 9.50 -14.11 9.40
C GLN A 273 8.61 -15.12 8.68
N LYS A 274 7.34 -15.24 9.07
CA LYS A 274 6.39 -16.11 8.37
C LYS A 274 6.08 -15.66 6.94
N ALA A 275 6.10 -14.36 6.68
CA ALA A 275 5.96 -13.84 5.32
C ALA A 275 7.18 -14.22 4.46
N MET A 276 8.40 -14.15 5.01
CA MET A 276 9.63 -14.60 4.35
C MET A 276 9.58 -16.11 4.04
N ASP A 277 9.18 -16.94 5.02
CA ASP A 277 9.07 -18.40 4.85
C ASP A 277 8.07 -18.81 3.75
N ARG A 278 7.16 -17.89 3.35
CA ARG A 278 6.07 -18.13 2.39
C ARG A 278 6.20 -17.32 1.09
N HIS A 279 7.23 -16.49 0.98
CA HIS A 279 7.34 -15.50 -0.10
C HIS A 279 6.04 -14.67 -0.26
N ALA A 280 5.58 -14.10 0.83
CA ALA A 280 4.30 -13.41 0.95
C ALA A 280 4.47 -11.93 1.31
N VAL A 281 3.36 -11.20 1.31
CA VAL A 281 3.31 -9.81 1.75
C VAL A 281 2.91 -9.75 3.23
N TYR A 282 3.72 -9.07 4.04
CA TYR A 282 3.34 -8.59 5.36
C TYR A 282 2.68 -7.22 5.22
N SER A 283 1.39 -7.13 5.53
CA SER A 283 0.62 -5.88 5.44
C SER A 283 0.19 -5.40 6.82
N LEU A 284 0.77 -4.28 7.26
CA LEU A 284 0.46 -3.58 8.50
C LEU A 284 -0.42 -2.36 8.21
N TRP A 285 -1.41 -2.09 9.06
CA TRP A 285 -2.16 -0.83 8.98
C TRP A 285 -2.46 -0.25 10.35
N PHE A 286 -2.69 1.06 10.42
CA PHE A 286 -2.99 1.78 11.65
C PHE A 286 -3.78 3.06 11.38
N HIS A 287 -4.33 3.64 12.45
CA HIS A 287 -4.88 5.00 12.42
C HIS A 287 -3.89 5.96 13.09
N PRO A 288 -3.61 7.13 12.52
CA PRO A 288 -2.79 8.15 13.17
C PRO A 288 -3.41 8.74 14.45
N SER A 289 -4.63 8.38 14.80
CA SER A 289 -5.38 8.87 15.98
C SER A 289 -5.05 8.15 17.29
N ASP A 290 -4.09 7.24 17.32
CA ASP A 290 -3.63 6.59 18.55
C ASP A 290 -2.92 7.58 19.50
N PRO A 291 -2.84 7.32 20.84
CA PRO A 291 -2.17 8.19 21.78
C PRO A 291 -0.69 8.44 21.44
N THR A 292 -0.30 9.71 21.33
CA THR A 292 1.04 10.12 20.85
C THR A 292 2.17 9.56 21.69
N GLU A 293 2.02 9.54 23.01
CA GLU A 293 3.03 9.10 23.98
C GLU A 293 3.37 7.61 23.88
N TRP A 294 2.51 6.83 23.27
CA TRP A 294 2.73 5.40 23.03
C TRP A 294 3.13 5.12 21.59
N PHE A 295 2.75 6.00 20.68
CA PHE A 295 2.89 5.81 19.26
C PHE A 295 4.36 5.82 18.82
N ASP A 296 5.11 6.88 19.21
CA ASP A 296 6.50 7.06 18.81
C ASP A 296 7.39 5.85 19.20
N PRO A 297 7.48 5.42 20.48
CA PRO A 297 8.41 4.34 20.82
C PRO A 297 8.06 3.00 20.18
N GLN A 298 6.79 2.70 19.98
CA GLN A 298 6.37 1.44 19.37
C GLN A 298 6.54 1.45 17.85
N LEU A 299 6.10 2.50 17.18
CA LEU A 299 6.25 2.65 15.73
C LEU A 299 7.73 2.72 15.37
N ARG A 300 8.53 3.50 16.09
CA ARG A 300 9.99 3.60 15.90
C ARG A 300 10.64 2.22 15.95
N ALA A 301 10.36 1.42 16.97
CA ALA A 301 10.93 0.08 17.11
C ALA A 301 10.53 -0.85 15.95
N ILE A 302 9.29 -0.75 15.47
CA ILE A 302 8.79 -1.51 14.33
C ILE A 302 9.50 -1.07 13.03
N LEU A 303 9.56 0.24 12.77
CA LEU A 303 10.22 0.77 11.56
C LEU A 303 11.72 0.44 11.55
N GLN A 304 12.39 0.55 12.69
CA GLN A 304 13.80 0.15 12.84
C GLN A 304 14.01 -1.33 12.48
N TYR A 305 13.13 -2.22 12.92
CA TYR A 305 13.23 -3.65 12.58
C TYR A 305 12.99 -3.89 11.08
N ILE A 306 11.97 -3.25 10.50
CA ILE A 306 11.67 -3.34 9.06
C ILE A 306 12.85 -2.82 8.23
N ASP A 307 13.44 -1.69 8.61
CA ASP A 307 14.61 -1.13 7.94
C ASP A 307 15.84 -2.06 8.04
N CYS A 308 16.03 -2.70 9.20
CA CYS A 308 17.09 -3.69 9.37
C CYS A 308 16.95 -4.86 8.38
N GLU A 309 15.75 -5.43 8.24
CA GLU A 309 15.51 -6.53 7.30
C GLU A 309 15.58 -6.08 5.84
N ARG A 310 15.14 -4.84 5.54
CA ARG A 310 15.30 -4.22 4.22
C ARG A 310 16.78 -4.07 3.83
N ARG A 311 17.61 -3.55 4.73
CA ARG A 311 19.07 -3.37 4.49
C ARG A 311 19.79 -4.70 4.33
N ARG A 312 19.28 -5.78 4.91
CA ARG A 312 19.76 -7.15 4.70
C ARG A 312 19.35 -7.74 3.35
N GLY A 313 18.53 -7.05 2.57
CA GLY A 313 18.00 -7.53 1.30
C GLY A 313 16.90 -8.59 1.45
N ARG A 314 16.41 -8.85 2.67
CA ARG A 314 15.40 -9.89 2.93
C ARG A 314 13.98 -9.40 2.78
N LEU A 315 13.76 -8.09 2.91
CA LEU A 315 12.44 -7.50 2.89
C LEU A 315 12.39 -6.33 1.90
N TRP A 316 11.50 -6.42 0.92
CA TRP A 316 11.17 -5.29 0.08
C TRP A 316 10.07 -4.45 0.76
N VAL A 317 10.35 -3.18 1.04
CA VAL A 317 9.35 -2.24 1.58
C VAL A 317 8.75 -1.46 0.43
N ALA A 318 7.43 -1.55 0.27
CA ALA A 318 6.71 -1.01 -0.87
C ALA A 318 5.35 -0.43 -0.47
N THR A 319 4.86 0.54 -1.24
CA THR A 319 3.47 0.98 -1.16
C THR A 319 2.53 -0.06 -1.79
N MET A 320 1.22 0.09 -1.61
CA MET A 320 0.24 -0.78 -2.26
C MET A 320 0.35 -0.68 -3.78
N GLN A 321 0.51 0.53 -4.31
CA GLN A 321 0.66 0.76 -5.75
C GLN A 321 1.94 0.13 -6.30
N ASP A 322 3.08 0.23 -5.59
CA ASP A 322 4.34 -0.37 -6.02
C ASP A 322 4.24 -1.89 -6.12
N LEU A 323 3.58 -2.53 -5.13
CA LEU A 323 3.34 -3.98 -5.16
C LEU A 323 2.51 -4.39 -6.37
N ALA A 324 1.40 -3.70 -6.64
CA ALA A 324 0.55 -3.99 -7.80
C ALA A 324 1.28 -3.72 -9.12
N ALA A 325 2.04 -2.63 -9.21
CA ALA A 325 2.80 -2.28 -10.39
C ALA A 325 3.89 -3.33 -10.69
N TYR A 326 4.62 -3.79 -9.67
CA TYR A 326 5.61 -4.85 -9.82
C TYR A 326 4.98 -6.18 -10.27
N CYS A 327 3.88 -6.57 -9.63
CA CYS A 327 3.19 -7.81 -9.99
C CYS A 327 2.67 -7.77 -11.43
N GLU A 328 2.02 -6.67 -11.85
CA GLU A 328 1.54 -6.54 -13.22
C GLU A 328 2.69 -6.46 -14.22
N ALA A 329 3.76 -5.70 -13.92
CA ALA A 329 4.95 -5.65 -14.76
C ALA A 329 5.55 -7.04 -14.94
N ARG A 330 5.65 -7.81 -13.86
CA ARG A 330 6.14 -9.18 -13.89
C ARG A 330 5.29 -10.07 -14.79
N GLU A 331 3.95 -9.95 -14.76
CA GLU A 331 3.05 -10.71 -15.65
C GLU A 331 3.19 -10.29 -17.12
N GLN A 332 3.30 -8.99 -17.40
CA GLN A 332 3.33 -8.39 -18.73
C GLN A 332 4.72 -8.38 -19.39
N PHE A 333 5.74 -8.87 -18.69
CA PHE A 333 7.11 -8.86 -19.17
C PHE A 333 7.48 -10.16 -19.87
N ASP A 334 8.16 -10.04 -21.00
CA ASP A 334 8.72 -11.15 -21.74
C ASP A 334 10.15 -10.84 -22.17
N LEU A 335 10.95 -11.87 -22.38
CA LEU A 335 12.33 -11.73 -22.83
C LEU A 335 12.78 -12.90 -23.72
N THR A 336 13.73 -12.61 -24.60
CA THR A 336 14.49 -13.59 -25.39
C THR A 336 15.96 -13.43 -25.11
N THR A 337 16.74 -14.49 -25.26
CA THR A 337 18.20 -14.50 -25.01
C THR A 337 18.97 -14.86 -26.27
N GLN A 338 20.12 -14.19 -26.45
CA GLN A 338 21.12 -14.55 -27.45
C GLN A 338 22.48 -14.68 -26.75
N ARG A 339 23.12 -15.84 -26.85
CA ARG A 339 24.43 -16.10 -26.27
C ARG A 339 25.50 -16.03 -27.37
N GLY A 340 26.56 -15.27 -27.12
CA GLY A 340 27.83 -15.31 -27.84
C GLY A 340 28.87 -16.05 -27.01
N GLU A 341 30.11 -16.10 -27.48
CA GLU A 341 31.23 -16.79 -26.83
C GLU A 341 31.49 -16.22 -25.41
N ASN A 342 31.60 -14.89 -25.30
CA ASN A 342 31.84 -14.16 -24.05
C ASN A 342 30.75 -13.11 -23.79
N SER A 343 29.53 -13.32 -24.31
CA SER A 343 28.46 -12.32 -24.16
C SER A 343 27.09 -12.97 -24.03
N LEU A 344 26.20 -12.24 -23.37
CA LEU A 344 24.80 -12.57 -23.25
C LEU A 344 23.97 -11.31 -23.51
N THR A 345 23.10 -11.36 -24.52
CA THR A 345 22.14 -10.30 -24.80
C THR A 345 20.73 -10.80 -24.47
N LEU A 346 20.01 -10.02 -23.68
CA LEU A 346 18.58 -10.20 -23.40
C LEU A 346 17.83 -9.09 -24.12
N SER A 347 16.83 -9.46 -24.92
CA SER A 347 15.90 -8.51 -25.55
C SER A 347 14.56 -8.58 -24.82
N PHE A 348 13.99 -7.43 -24.47
CA PHE A 348 12.81 -7.31 -23.64
C PHE A 348 11.59 -6.84 -24.41
N ARG A 349 10.43 -7.31 -23.96
CA ARG A 349 9.11 -6.81 -24.37
C ARG A 349 8.24 -6.64 -23.13
N SER A 350 7.49 -5.55 -23.08
CA SER A 350 6.49 -5.33 -22.03
C SER A 350 5.22 -4.76 -22.65
N SER A 351 4.07 -5.32 -22.27
CA SER A 351 2.74 -4.82 -22.62
C SER A 351 2.10 -4.05 -21.45
N LEU A 352 2.91 -3.65 -20.46
CA LEU A 352 2.45 -2.93 -19.30
C LEU A 352 1.83 -1.57 -19.68
N ASP A 353 0.63 -1.30 -19.17
CA ASP A 353 0.03 0.03 -19.24
C ASP A 353 0.77 1.00 -18.31
N ILE A 354 1.75 1.72 -18.85
CA ILE A 354 2.58 2.66 -18.09
C ILE A 354 1.79 3.85 -17.54
N CYS A 355 0.67 4.22 -18.16
CA CYS A 355 -0.20 5.28 -17.63
C CYS A 355 -0.90 4.85 -16.34
N ARG A 356 -1.13 3.55 -16.18
CA ARG A 356 -1.82 2.95 -15.03
C ARG A 356 -0.86 2.50 -13.94
N TYR A 357 0.29 1.92 -14.30
CA TYR A 357 1.22 1.29 -13.36
C TYR A 357 2.57 2.00 -13.23
N GLY A 358 2.82 3.04 -14.02
CA GLY A 358 4.13 3.68 -14.09
C GLY A 358 5.17 2.81 -14.80
N THR A 359 6.43 3.03 -14.48
CA THR A 359 7.58 2.32 -15.07
C THR A 359 8.35 1.55 -13.99
N PRO A 360 7.75 0.52 -13.36
CA PRO A 360 8.44 -0.25 -12.34
C PRO A 360 9.65 -0.99 -12.90
N GLU A 361 10.60 -1.31 -12.01
CA GLU A 361 11.71 -2.20 -12.29
C GLU A 361 11.35 -3.61 -11.85
N ILE A 362 11.69 -4.61 -12.66
CA ILE A 362 11.63 -6.02 -12.30
C ILE A 362 13.03 -6.57 -12.05
N SER A 363 13.16 -7.56 -11.18
CA SER A 363 14.44 -8.19 -10.85
C SER A 363 14.58 -9.50 -11.59
N LEU A 364 15.66 -9.62 -12.38
CA LEU A 364 16.02 -10.82 -13.13
C LEU A 364 17.14 -11.57 -12.42
N LEU A 365 17.02 -12.90 -12.33
CA LEU A 365 18.05 -13.80 -11.82
C LEU A 365 18.65 -14.56 -12.98
N ILE A 366 19.82 -14.14 -13.40
CA ILE A 366 20.48 -14.56 -14.63
C ILE A 366 21.59 -15.56 -14.32
N PRO A 367 21.51 -16.82 -14.78
CA PRO A 367 22.62 -17.76 -14.69
C PRO A 367 23.85 -17.21 -15.43
N ALA A 368 24.98 -17.06 -14.72
CA ALA A 368 26.20 -16.51 -15.26
C ALA A 368 27.42 -17.31 -14.79
N PRO A 369 28.41 -17.57 -15.65
CA PRO A 369 29.59 -18.34 -15.28
C PRO A 369 30.53 -17.55 -14.34
N SER A 370 30.48 -16.23 -14.41
CA SER A 370 31.30 -15.30 -13.64
C SER A 370 30.63 -13.95 -13.53
N LYS A 371 31.26 -13.04 -12.80
CA LYS A 371 30.85 -11.62 -12.81
C LYS A 371 31.17 -11.04 -14.20
N PRO A 372 30.24 -10.29 -14.84
CA PRO A 372 30.48 -9.68 -16.12
C PRO A 372 31.54 -8.55 -16.00
N SER A 373 32.35 -8.41 -17.03
CA SER A 373 33.29 -7.29 -17.21
C SER A 373 32.56 -6.00 -17.53
N SER A 374 31.41 -6.11 -18.22
CA SER A 374 30.51 -4.97 -18.46
C SER A 374 29.04 -5.40 -18.49
N ALA A 375 28.16 -4.48 -18.10
CA ALA A 375 26.70 -4.66 -18.15
C ALA A 375 26.02 -3.35 -18.57
N TRP A 376 25.21 -3.37 -19.62
CA TRP A 376 24.57 -2.20 -20.19
C TRP A 376 23.10 -2.47 -20.50
N LEU A 377 22.25 -1.53 -20.09
CA LEU A 377 20.84 -1.48 -20.48
C LEU A 377 20.64 -0.48 -21.62
N GLU A 378 19.95 -0.90 -22.69
CA GLU A 378 19.43 -0.03 -23.74
C GLU A 378 17.95 0.22 -23.45
N LEU A 379 17.56 1.48 -23.33
CA LEU A 379 16.18 1.90 -23.11
C LEU A 379 15.43 2.05 -24.44
N LEU A 380 14.09 2.12 -24.39
CA LEU A 380 13.25 2.30 -25.58
C LEU A 380 13.53 3.60 -26.35
N ASN A 381 14.03 4.64 -25.67
CA ASN A 381 14.47 5.91 -26.28
C ASN A 381 15.86 5.83 -26.94
N GLY A 382 16.52 4.65 -26.91
CA GLY A 382 17.87 4.45 -27.46
C GLY A 382 19.01 4.80 -26.51
N GLU A 383 18.74 5.33 -25.33
CA GLU A 383 19.75 5.64 -24.32
C GLU A 383 20.38 4.34 -23.78
N LYS A 384 21.69 4.35 -23.53
CA LYS A 384 22.41 3.26 -22.87
C LYS A 384 22.88 3.69 -21.51
N ILE A 385 22.47 2.94 -20.50
CA ILE A 385 22.84 3.17 -19.09
C ILE A 385 23.56 1.94 -18.51
N PRO A 386 24.51 2.12 -17.58
CA PRO A 386 25.15 0.99 -16.92
C PRO A 386 24.13 0.20 -16.09
N ALA A 387 24.18 -1.13 -16.21
CA ALA A 387 23.38 -2.03 -15.37
C ALA A 387 24.16 -2.47 -14.14
N ASN A 388 23.50 -2.45 -12.99
CA ASN A 388 24.11 -2.92 -11.74
C ASN A 388 23.87 -4.42 -11.57
N ALA A 389 24.87 -5.24 -11.94
CA ALA A 389 24.84 -6.69 -11.79
C ALA A 389 25.42 -7.08 -10.42
N ARG A 390 24.59 -7.68 -9.56
CA ARG A 390 24.96 -8.14 -8.22
C ARG A 390 24.89 -9.67 -8.17
N ALA A 391 25.86 -10.32 -7.51
CA ALA A 391 25.78 -11.75 -7.24
C ALA A 391 24.61 -12.04 -6.28
N VAL A 392 23.89 -13.12 -6.52
CA VAL A 392 22.85 -13.59 -5.61
C VAL A 392 23.53 -14.24 -4.40
N PRO A 393 23.19 -13.85 -3.15
CA PRO A 393 23.92 -14.30 -1.96
C PRO A 393 23.61 -15.75 -1.51
N ASP A 394 22.90 -16.54 -2.31
CA ASP A 394 22.51 -17.93 -2.04
C ASP A 394 23.58 -18.96 -2.40
N GLY A 395 24.76 -18.53 -2.82
CA GLY A 395 25.85 -19.38 -3.30
C GLY A 395 25.65 -19.94 -4.70
N SER A 396 24.59 -19.57 -5.40
CA SER A 396 24.38 -19.94 -6.80
C SER A 396 25.21 -19.06 -7.75
N LEU A 397 25.54 -19.59 -8.93
CA LEU A 397 26.17 -18.82 -10.01
C LEU A 397 25.10 -18.02 -10.76
N ARG A 398 24.47 -17.06 -10.05
CA ARG A 398 23.44 -16.18 -10.61
C ARG A 398 23.75 -14.71 -10.34
N LEU A 399 23.39 -13.86 -11.30
CA LEU A 399 23.42 -12.40 -11.17
C LEU A 399 22.00 -11.89 -10.98
N MET A 400 21.80 -10.95 -10.08
CA MET A 400 20.57 -10.19 -9.97
C MET A 400 20.75 -8.84 -10.63
N ILE A 401 19.82 -8.48 -11.53
CA ILE A 401 19.79 -7.19 -12.23
C ILE A 401 18.36 -6.66 -12.21
N ASN A 402 18.19 -5.41 -11.78
CA ASN A 402 16.92 -4.71 -11.91
C ASN A 402 16.83 -4.08 -13.28
N VAL A 403 15.70 -4.32 -13.94
CA VAL A 403 15.45 -3.88 -15.31
C VAL A 403 14.16 -3.06 -15.33
N PRO A 404 14.22 -1.77 -15.71
CA PRO A 404 13.01 -0.98 -15.88
C PRO A 404 12.16 -1.54 -17.02
N THR A 405 10.85 -1.46 -16.91
CA THR A 405 9.91 -1.93 -17.96
C THR A 405 10.03 -1.15 -19.28
N THR A 406 10.76 -0.05 -19.27
CA THR A 406 11.15 0.75 -20.45
C THR A 406 12.47 0.29 -21.09
N ALA A 407 13.12 -0.75 -20.58
CA ALA A 407 14.30 -1.30 -21.19
C ALA A 407 13.93 -2.10 -22.46
N LYS A 408 14.78 -1.95 -23.49
CA LYS A 408 14.71 -2.71 -24.75
C LYS A 408 15.63 -3.93 -24.73
N ALA A 409 16.83 -3.77 -24.16
CA ALA A 409 17.81 -4.85 -24.09
C ALA A 409 18.76 -4.70 -22.89
N LEU A 410 19.35 -5.82 -22.47
CA LEU A 410 20.48 -5.91 -21.55
C LEU A 410 21.62 -6.64 -22.24
N GLN A 411 22.82 -6.06 -22.23
CA GLN A 411 24.04 -6.65 -22.76
C GLN A 411 25.02 -6.92 -21.62
N LEU A 412 25.44 -8.16 -21.47
CA LEU A 412 26.47 -8.61 -20.53
C LEU A 412 27.68 -9.10 -21.32
N THR A 413 28.90 -8.68 -20.92
CA THR A 413 30.17 -9.20 -21.42
C THR A 413 30.92 -9.85 -20.26
N PHE A 414 31.41 -11.04 -20.44
CA PHE A 414 32.11 -11.82 -19.43
C PHE A 414 33.61 -11.85 -19.66
#